data_3727488606ad76e109b6274a7462bcab
#
_entry.id   3727488606ad76e109b6274a7462bcab
#
_cell.length_a   1.000
_cell.length_b   1.000
_cell.length_c   1.000
_cell.angle_alpha   90.00
_cell.angle_beta   90.00
_cell.angle_gamma   90.00
#
_symmetry.space_group_name_H-M   'P 1'
#
loop_
_entity.id
_entity.type
_entity.pdbx_description
1 polymer ?
#
loop_
_entity_poly.entity_id
_entity_poly.type
_entity_poly.pdbx_seq_one_letter_code
_entity_poly.pdbx_strand_id
1 'polypeptide(L)'
;MNEQVTDIKEILKSLNAKVSSLQQTVSEQGTEISRLNRLDSLHQKEMHEAKLEIAARDKEISDLKERLSKYEKPELNSTNSSTPPTGESIKAKAIRRTKSLRKKSSKKSGGQPGHKGYTLMTNDEPDEIVGHSPCFCQHCGKSLEDIPAQKIRKTQVIDIEMPKVKTTEHHYFEKVCSCGHHNKVDAPNYRVSYGKNLRAMVVYLLHVQCLSMERVAETVSDFFHRKISQGTVSNIIKEIGKKSEFAYEEIRKRIEKSPVAGADETGAAVGKELHWNWIFQTDVLTYVYQMKSRGIKAIDAKFPDGLPNTALVTDRHGSYFKMKVKKHQVCLAHLLRNAEYLNELDEEQDWSKRFQKCLRDAIALRKSKIVTARKIKGLENKMSKLLTESLTHLHKDFETFKKGIYKVKDYLFTFLTDFSIPYDNNASERGVRKIKVKQKVCGCFRTDEGADIFAQIHSIVETAKKNGNSK
;
A
#
# COMPACT_ATOMS: atom_id res chain seq x y z
N MET A 1 112.14 -10.01 -42.39
CA MET A 1 111.69 -8.78 -41.70
C MET A 1 110.73 -7.91 -42.52
N ASN A 2 110.80 -7.91 -43.86
CA ASN A 2 109.95 -7.10 -44.73
C ASN A 2 108.50 -7.67 -44.91
N GLU A 3 108.26 -8.99 -44.87
CA GLU A 3 106.89 -9.56 -45.04
C GLU A 3 105.99 -9.33 -43.80
N GLN A 4 106.52 -9.46 -42.59
CA GLN A 4 105.82 -9.22 -41.37
C GLN A 4 105.34 -7.74 -41.20
N VAL A 5 106.09 -6.81 -41.75
CA VAL A 5 105.78 -5.38 -41.73
C VAL A 5 104.63 -5.04 -42.74
N THR A 6 104.54 -5.78 -43.86
CA THR A 6 103.47 -5.63 -44.88
C THR A 6 102.16 -6.17 -44.36
N ASP A 7 102.16 -7.33 -43.70
CA ASP A 7 100.98 -7.95 -43.05
C ASP A 7 100.39 -7.05 -41.94
N ILE A 8 101.24 -6.46 -41.09
CA ILE A 8 100.78 -5.52 -40.05
C ILE A 8 100.16 -4.26 -40.65
N LYS A 9 100.69 -3.75 -41.78
CA LYS A 9 100.09 -2.61 -42.45
C LYS A 9 98.77 -2.92 -43.09
N GLU A 10 98.52 -4.10 -43.64
CA GLU A 10 97.24 -4.54 -44.17
C GLU A 10 96.21 -4.74 -43.05
N ILE A 11 96.58 -5.34 -41.93
CA ILE A 11 95.77 -5.50 -40.76
C ILE A 11 95.34 -4.13 -40.20
N LEU A 12 96.28 -3.17 -40.07
CA LEU A 12 96.03 -1.82 -39.65
C LEU A 12 95.07 -1.06 -40.60
N LYS A 13 95.23 -1.26 -41.91
CA LYS A 13 94.34 -0.67 -42.92
C LYS A 13 92.88 -1.22 -42.83
N SER A 14 92.81 -2.56 -42.64
CA SER A 14 91.53 -3.26 -42.42
C SER A 14 90.85 -2.83 -41.10
N LEU A 15 91.62 -2.69 -40.02
CA LEU A 15 91.14 -2.22 -38.72
C LEU A 15 90.61 -0.75 -38.79
N ASN A 16 91.39 0.13 -39.47
CA ASN A 16 90.96 1.50 -39.64
C ASN A 16 89.64 1.63 -40.49
N ALA A 17 89.54 0.78 -41.54
CA ALA A 17 88.26 0.76 -42.32
C ALA A 17 87.10 0.29 -41.50
N LYS A 18 87.30 -0.76 -40.60
CA LYS A 18 86.29 -1.21 -39.67
C LYS A 18 85.93 -0.14 -38.63
N VAL A 19 86.89 0.59 -38.08
CA VAL A 19 86.65 1.68 -37.13
C VAL A 19 85.86 2.82 -37.80
N SER A 20 86.20 3.20 -39.01
CA SER A 20 85.49 4.22 -39.77
C SER A 20 84.00 3.81 -40.05
N SER A 21 83.83 2.53 -40.45
CA SER A 21 82.45 1.97 -40.65
C SER A 21 81.63 1.93 -39.33
N LEU A 22 82.26 1.55 -38.22
CA LEU A 22 81.59 1.58 -36.90
C LEU A 22 81.28 3.00 -36.45
N GLN A 23 82.17 3.95 -36.68
CA GLN A 23 81.96 5.35 -36.38
C GLN A 23 80.73 5.95 -37.19
N GLN A 24 80.63 5.57 -38.47
CA GLN A 24 79.52 5.93 -39.30
C GLN A 24 78.20 5.29 -38.75
N THR A 25 78.22 4.00 -38.43
CA THR A 25 77.02 3.31 -37.83
C THR A 25 76.60 3.95 -36.51
N VAL A 26 77.57 4.29 -35.64
CA VAL A 26 77.22 4.99 -34.35
C VAL A 26 76.65 6.37 -34.59
N SER A 27 77.13 7.10 -35.60
CA SER A 27 76.56 8.41 -35.98
C SER A 27 75.17 8.29 -36.54
N GLU A 28 74.92 7.29 -37.41
CA GLU A 28 73.56 6.99 -37.93
C GLU A 28 72.59 6.56 -36.82
N GLN A 29 73.04 5.69 -35.93
CA GLN A 29 72.22 5.30 -34.75
C GLN A 29 71.93 6.47 -33.80
N GLY A 30 72.89 7.36 -33.57
CA GLY A 30 72.72 8.59 -32.79
C GLY A 30 71.63 9.56 -33.36
N THR A 31 71.61 9.67 -34.70
CA THR A 31 70.59 10.48 -35.37
C THR A 31 69.24 9.83 -35.28
N GLU A 32 69.17 8.51 -35.43
CA GLU A 32 67.88 7.78 -35.27
C GLU A 32 67.35 7.78 -33.82
N ILE A 33 68.22 7.65 -32.85
CA ILE A 33 67.88 7.80 -31.43
C ILE A 33 67.33 9.21 -31.17
N SER A 34 67.98 10.22 -31.72
CA SER A 34 67.47 11.63 -31.57
C SER A 34 66.15 11.85 -32.25
N ARG A 35 65.89 11.20 -33.39
CA ARG A 35 64.57 11.21 -34.08
C ARG A 35 63.54 10.49 -33.27
N LEU A 36 63.83 9.28 -32.73
CA LEU A 36 62.87 8.51 -31.88
C LEU A 36 62.51 9.26 -30.58
N ASN A 37 63.50 9.87 -29.93
CA ASN A 37 63.25 10.68 -28.72
C ASN A 37 62.35 11.89 -29.02
N ARG A 38 62.46 12.50 -30.20
CA ARG A 38 61.60 13.59 -30.63
C ARG A 38 60.17 13.11 -30.89
N LEU A 39 59.98 11.95 -31.51
CA LEU A 39 58.70 11.29 -31.72
C LEU A 39 58.05 10.88 -30.39
N ASP A 40 58.82 10.31 -29.47
CA ASP A 40 58.35 9.96 -28.14
C ASP A 40 57.85 11.19 -27.35
N SER A 41 58.61 12.29 -27.43
CA SER A 41 58.23 13.57 -26.82
C SER A 41 56.90 14.15 -27.41
N LEU A 42 56.71 14.03 -28.73
CA LEU A 42 55.47 14.41 -29.39
C LEU A 42 54.31 13.50 -28.96
N HIS A 43 54.54 12.20 -28.97
CA HIS A 43 53.52 11.22 -28.53
C HIS A 43 53.11 11.39 -27.06
N GLN A 44 54.06 11.71 -26.17
CA GLN A 44 53.76 12.04 -24.78
C GLN A 44 52.88 13.28 -24.63
N LYS A 45 53.12 14.31 -25.46
CA LYS A 45 52.26 15.52 -25.51
C LYS A 45 50.85 15.19 -25.98
N GLU A 46 50.74 14.45 -27.11
CA GLU A 46 49.43 14.02 -27.64
C GLU A 46 48.68 13.16 -26.63
N MET A 47 49.34 12.23 -25.94
CA MET A 47 48.78 11.41 -24.88
C MET A 47 48.31 12.25 -23.67
N HIS A 48 49.04 13.30 -23.32
CA HIS A 48 48.64 14.21 -22.24
C HIS A 48 47.41 15.03 -22.62
N GLU A 49 47.37 15.57 -23.84
CA GLU A 49 46.19 16.30 -24.36
C GLU A 49 44.97 15.41 -24.46
N ALA A 50 45.12 14.19 -24.97
CA ALA A 50 44.04 13.20 -25.02
C ALA A 50 43.52 12.83 -23.61
N LYS A 51 44.38 12.68 -22.61
CA LYS A 51 43.96 12.47 -21.21
C LYS A 51 43.14 13.65 -20.64
N LEU A 52 43.57 14.88 -20.96
CA LEU A 52 42.83 16.08 -20.52
C LEU A 52 41.43 16.15 -21.19
N GLU A 53 41.36 15.83 -22.48
CA GLU A 53 40.10 15.80 -23.21
C GLU A 53 39.14 14.73 -22.68
N ILE A 54 39.64 13.51 -22.41
CA ILE A 54 38.88 12.41 -21.80
C ILE A 54 38.34 12.85 -20.43
N ALA A 55 39.17 13.46 -19.58
CA ALA A 55 38.72 13.94 -18.27
C ALA A 55 37.65 15.02 -18.36
N ALA A 56 37.72 15.92 -19.35
CA ALA A 56 36.70 16.94 -19.61
C ALA A 56 35.38 16.31 -20.08
N ARG A 57 35.46 15.33 -21.00
CA ARG A 57 34.28 14.59 -21.47
C ARG A 57 33.62 13.75 -20.38
N ASP A 58 34.42 13.09 -19.54
CA ASP A 58 33.92 12.32 -18.40
C ASP A 58 33.14 13.22 -17.42
N LYS A 59 33.63 14.44 -17.19
CA LYS A 59 32.92 15.43 -16.39
C LYS A 59 31.59 15.84 -17.03
N GLU A 60 31.58 16.12 -18.32
CA GLU A 60 30.36 16.48 -19.07
C GLU A 60 29.36 15.31 -19.07
N ILE A 61 29.82 14.09 -19.28
CA ILE A 61 28.98 12.87 -19.18
C ILE A 61 28.38 12.74 -17.78
N SER A 62 29.16 13.02 -16.72
CA SER A 62 28.65 12.99 -15.34
C SER A 62 27.57 14.05 -15.12
N ASP A 63 27.77 15.27 -15.59
CA ASP A 63 26.80 16.35 -15.48
C ASP A 63 25.54 16.07 -16.31
N LEU A 64 25.70 15.51 -17.51
CA LEU A 64 24.57 15.09 -18.34
C LEU A 64 23.80 13.92 -17.72
N LYS A 65 24.48 12.93 -17.16
CA LYS A 65 23.84 11.82 -16.40
C LYS A 65 23.09 12.34 -15.20
N GLU A 66 23.62 13.31 -14.44
CA GLU A 66 22.90 13.94 -13.32
C GLU A 66 21.65 14.69 -13.80
N ARG A 67 21.73 15.41 -14.90
CA ARG A 67 20.57 16.10 -15.51
C ARG A 67 19.53 15.10 -16.01
N LEU A 68 19.95 14.03 -16.68
CA LEU A 68 19.06 12.97 -17.19
C LEU A 68 18.40 12.19 -16.06
N SER A 69 19.10 11.92 -14.96
CA SER A 69 18.55 11.21 -13.79
C SER A 69 17.35 11.92 -13.16
N LYS A 70 17.20 13.24 -13.36
CA LYS A 70 16.00 13.99 -12.91
C LYS A 70 14.75 13.62 -13.72
N TYR A 71 14.93 13.12 -14.94
CA TYR A 71 13.85 12.74 -15.86
C TYR A 71 13.63 11.21 -15.89
N GLU A 72 14.64 10.41 -15.51
CA GLU A 72 14.62 8.95 -15.53
C GLU A 72 14.34 8.31 -14.16
N LYS A 73 13.78 9.08 -13.22
CA LYS A 73 13.37 8.52 -11.93
C LYS A 73 12.34 7.41 -12.11
N PRO A 74 12.44 6.32 -11.34
CA PRO A 74 11.44 5.27 -11.37
C PRO A 74 10.04 5.82 -11.13
N GLU A 75 9.06 5.38 -11.94
CA GLU A 75 7.66 5.72 -11.74
C GLU A 75 7.17 5.25 -10.37
N LEU A 76 6.66 6.17 -9.55
CA LEU A 76 6.15 5.87 -8.22
C LEU A 76 4.87 5.02 -8.32
N ASN A 77 4.89 3.87 -7.68
CA ASN A 77 3.76 2.95 -7.63
C ASN A 77 3.65 2.32 -6.23
N SER A 78 2.65 1.48 -6.01
CA SER A 78 2.41 0.85 -4.70
C SER A 78 3.42 -0.24 -4.31
N THR A 79 4.34 -0.62 -5.20
CA THR A 79 5.39 -1.60 -4.91
C THR A 79 6.70 -0.96 -4.46
N ASN A 80 6.97 0.28 -4.90
CA ASN A 80 8.19 1.02 -4.61
C ASN A 80 7.98 2.31 -3.80
N SER A 81 6.76 2.63 -3.42
CA SER A 81 6.45 3.84 -2.67
C SER A 81 5.22 3.67 -1.77
N SER A 82 4.86 4.70 -1.03
CA SER A 82 3.59 4.78 -0.29
C SER A 82 2.42 5.24 -1.16
N THR A 83 2.61 5.40 -2.47
CA THR A 83 1.54 5.79 -3.39
C THR A 83 0.49 4.68 -3.45
N PRO A 84 -0.79 4.95 -3.14
CA PRO A 84 -1.83 3.95 -3.21
C PRO A 84 -2.10 3.56 -4.68
N PRO A 85 -2.50 2.30 -4.98
CA PRO A 85 -2.77 1.84 -6.35
C PRO A 85 -3.75 2.71 -7.13
N THR A 86 -4.58 3.44 -6.40
CA THR A 86 -5.56 4.37 -6.98
C THR A 86 -4.97 5.70 -7.45
N GLY A 87 -3.84 6.11 -6.89
CA GLY A 87 -3.11 7.33 -7.23
C GLY A 87 -1.99 7.11 -8.26
N GLU A 88 -1.78 5.88 -8.70
CA GLU A 88 -0.75 5.56 -9.70
C GLU A 88 -1.10 6.13 -11.08
N SER A 89 -0.09 6.60 -11.81
CA SER A 89 -0.20 6.95 -13.22
C SER A 89 -0.57 5.73 -14.08
N ILE A 90 -1.02 5.94 -15.31
CA ILE A 90 -1.30 4.84 -16.25
C ILE A 90 -0.02 4.04 -16.50
N LYS A 91 1.13 4.72 -16.65
CA LYS A 91 2.46 4.12 -16.85
C LYS A 91 2.87 3.29 -15.63
N ALA A 92 2.73 3.84 -14.42
CA ALA A 92 3.01 3.14 -13.17
C ALA A 92 2.14 1.88 -13.00
N LYS A 93 0.85 1.93 -13.37
CA LYS A 93 -0.05 0.78 -13.37
C LYS A 93 0.39 -0.32 -14.35
N ALA A 94 0.87 0.05 -15.54
CA ALA A 94 1.39 -0.91 -16.51
C ALA A 94 2.65 -1.59 -15.96
N ILE A 95 3.62 -0.84 -15.44
CA ILE A 95 4.84 -1.36 -14.82
C ILE A 95 4.51 -2.31 -13.65
N ARG A 96 3.58 -1.92 -12.77
CA ARG A 96 3.17 -2.75 -11.64
C ARG A 96 2.56 -4.09 -12.07
N ARG A 97 1.83 -4.13 -13.19
CA ARG A 97 1.23 -5.37 -13.72
C ARG A 97 2.30 -6.36 -14.18
N THR A 98 3.44 -5.87 -14.63
CA THR A 98 4.55 -6.70 -15.11
C THR A 98 5.55 -7.07 -14.01
N LYS A 99 5.68 -6.24 -12.95
CA LYS A 99 6.58 -6.47 -11.82
C LYS A 99 5.81 -6.97 -10.60
N SER A 100 6.11 -8.17 -10.14
CA SER A 100 5.58 -8.73 -8.89
C SER A 100 6.71 -8.86 -7.87
N LEU A 101 6.53 -8.29 -6.67
CA LEU A 101 7.44 -8.49 -5.54
C LEU A 101 7.40 -9.93 -4.99
N ARG A 102 6.43 -10.75 -5.45
CA ARG A 102 6.37 -12.17 -5.12
C ARG A 102 7.38 -12.91 -5.99
N LYS A 103 8.20 -13.76 -5.37
CA LYS A 103 9.02 -14.72 -6.13
C LYS A 103 8.09 -15.53 -7.05
N LYS A 104 8.51 -15.69 -8.32
CA LYS A 104 7.78 -16.57 -9.24
C LYS A 104 7.65 -17.94 -8.57
N SER A 105 6.42 -18.36 -8.34
CA SER A 105 6.13 -19.70 -7.85
C SER A 105 6.18 -20.65 -9.02
N SER A 106 6.75 -21.84 -8.84
CA SER A 106 6.65 -22.94 -9.80
C SER A 106 5.25 -23.55 -9.86
N LYS A 107 4.35 -23.10 -8.97
CA LYS A 107 2.97 -23.57 -8.89
C LYS A 107 2.12 -22.94 -9.97
N LYS A 108 1.25 -23.74 -10.61
CA LYS A 108 0.27 -23.25 -11.59
C LYS A 108 -0.70 -22.27 -10.95
N SER A 109 -1.23 -21.31 -11.72
CA SER A 109 -2.29 -20.41 -11.25
C SER A 109 -3.56 -21.20 -10.99
N GLY A 110 -4.27 -20.94 -9.87
CA GLY A 110 -5.48 -21.64 -9.47
C GLY A 110 -5.31 -22.52 -8.24
N GLY A 111 -6.25 -23.39 -7.97
CA GLY A 111 -6.24 -24.32 -6.85
C GLY A 111 -5.04 -25.27 -6.93
N GLN A 112 -4.31 -25.43 -5.85
CA GLN A 112 -3.18 -26.34 -5.75
C GLN A 112 -3.66 -27.75 -5.38
N PRO A 113 -2.91 -28.83 -5.65
CA PRO A 113 -3.24 -30.16 -5.16
C PRO A 113 -3.53 -30.14 -3.65
N GLY A 114 -4.65 -30.71 -3.23
CA GLY A 114 -5.12 -30.69 -1.83
C GLY A 114 -5.92 -29.43 -1.44
N HIS A 115 -6.09 -28.45 -2.32
CA HIS A 115 -7.00 -27.33 -2.07
C HIS A 115 -8.45 -27.83 -2.11
N LYS A 116 -9.16 -27.71 -0.98
CA LYS A 116 -10.60 -27.98 -0.94
C LYS A 116 -11.29 -26.93 -1.82
N GLY A 117 -11.78 -27.34 -3.00
CA GLY A 117 -12.60 -26.49 -3.84
C GLY A 117 -13.85 -26.03 -3.10
N TYR A 118 -14.24 -24.78 -3.31
CA TYR A 118 -15.52 -24.27 -2.79
C TYR A 118 -16.55 -24.50 -3.89
N THR A 119 -17.37 -25.55 -3.73
CA THR A 119 -18.51 -25.83 -4.60
C THR A 119 -19.80 -25.45 -3.89
N LEU A 120 -20.78 -25.00 -4.64
CA LEU A 120 -22.11 -24.74 -4.10
C LEU A 120 -22.68 -26.08 -3.61
N MET A 121 -22.93 -26.13 -2.29
CA MET A 121 -23.48 -27.33 -1.64
C MET A 121 -25.00 -27.34 -1.78
N THR A 122 -25.57 -28.54 -1.92
CA THR A 122 -27.03 -28.73 -1.86
C THR A 122 -27.55 -28.46 -0.48
N ASN A 123 -28.73 -27.85 -0.38
CA ASN A 123 -29.47 -27.75 0.87
C ASN A 123 -30.21 -29.08 1.13
N ASP A 124 -30.08 -29.60 2.35
CA ASP A 124 -30.75 -30.86 2.72
C ASP A 124 -32.25 -30.65 2.99
N GLU A 125 -32.62 -29.45 3.36
CA GLU A 125 -34.00 -29.01 3.60
C GLU A 125 -34.39 -27.91 2.59
N PRO A 126 -34.81 -28.27 1.35
CA PRO A 126 -35.24 -27.29 0.37
C PRO A 126 -36.62 -26.73 0.74
N ASP A 127 -36.88 -25.46 0.43
CA ASP A 127 -38.16 -24.79 0.70
C ASP A 127 -39.31 -25.37 -0.14
N GLU A 128 -38.99 -25.91 -1.35
CA GLU A 128 -39.96 -26.49 -2.27
C GLU A 128 -39.34 -27.69 -3.01
N ILE A 129 -40.16 -28.71 -3.26
CA ILE A 129 -39.79 -29.86 -4.06
C ILE A 129 -40.75 -29.97 -5.24
N VAL A 130 -40.21 -29.83 -6.48
CA VAL A 130 -40.97 -29.97 -7.71
C VAL A 130 -40.61 -31.30 -8.37
N GLY A 131 -41.62 -32.15 -8.55
CA GLY A 131 -41.49 -33.41 -9.25
C GLY A 131 -41.71 -33.26 -10.76
N HIS A 132 -40.78 -33.81 -11.54
CA HIS A 132 -40.92 -33.88 -13.01
C HIS A 132 -41.00 -35.33 -13.43
N SER A 133 -42.17 -35.78 -13.94
CA SER A 133 -42.40 -37.12 -14.43
C SER A 133 -42.94 -37.05 -15.87
N PRO A 134 -42.56 -37.99 -16.75
CA PRO A 134 -43.14 -38.07 -18.07
C PRO A 134 -44.61 -38.53 -17.96
N CYS A 135 -45.51 -37.80 -18.60
CA CYS A 135 -46.95 -38.10 -18.59
C CYS A 135 -47.32 -39.13 -19.67
N PHE A 136 -46.53 -39.27 -20.75
CA PHE A 136 -46.79 -40.16 -21.86
C PHE A 136 -45.53 -40.93 -22.29
N CYS A 137 -45.73 -42.16 -22.74
CA CYS A 137 -44.64 -42.96 -23.27
C CYS A 137 -44.13 -42.37 -24.59
N GLN A 138 -42.84 -42.05 -24.65
CA GLN A 138 -42.22 -41.46 -25.86
C GLN A 138 -42.18 -42.39 -27.05
N HIS A 139 -42.38 -43.73 -26.86
CA HIS A 139 -42.37 -44.73 -27.92
C HIS A 139 -43.78 -45.05 -28.47
N CYS A 140 -44.78 -45.24 -27.59
CA CYS A 140 -46.12 -45.69 -27.97
C CYS A 140 -47.26 -44.72 -27.65
N GLY A 141 -46.99 -43.59 -27.01
CA GLY A 141 -47.99 -42.56 -26.70
C GLY A 141 -48.96 -42.89 -25.55
N LYS A 142 -48.87 -44.06 -24.90
CA LYS A 142 -49.73 -44.43 -23.77
C LYS A 142 -49.48 -43.52 -22.55
N SER A 143 -50.54 -43.20 -21.77
CA SER A 143 -50.42 -42.51 -20.50
C SER A 143 -49.57 -43.29 -19.51
N LEU A 144 -48.74 -42.60 -18.76
CA LEU A 144 -47.87 -43.10 -17.69
C LEU A 144 -48.31 -42.61 -16.32
N GLU A 145 -49.48 -41.97 -16.16
CA GLU A 145 -49.96 -41.34 -14.93
C GLU A 145 -50.05 -42.34 -13.75
N ASP A 146 -50.48 -43.57 -14.04
CA ASP A 146 -50.65 -44.61 -13.01
C ASP A 146 -49.38 -45.46 -12.79
N ILE A 147 -48.28 -45.14 -13.47
CA ILE A 147 -47.04 -45.91 -13.35
C ILE A 147 -46.13 -45.24 -12.29
N PRO A 148 -45.67 -45.96 -11.26
CA PRO A 148 -44.80 -45.41 -10.26
C PRO A 148 -43.49 -44.83 -10.86
N ALA A 149 -43.20 -43.57 -10.57
CA ALA A 149 -41.98 -42.91 -11.03
C ALA A 149 -40.77 -43.25 -10.14
N GLN A 150 -39.64 -43.62 -10.77
CA GLN A 150 -38.37 -43.80 -10.06
C GLN A 150 -37.53 -42.55 -10.17
N LYS A 151 -37.04 -42.04 -9.02
CA LYS A 151 -36.17 -40.87 -8.95
C LYS A 151 -34.78 -41.18 -9.51
N ILE A 152 -34.42 -40.57 -10.63
CA ILE A 152 -33.12 -40.78 -11.32
C ILE A 152 -32.07 -39.69 -11.00
N ARG A 153 -32.51 -38.44 -10.68
CA ARG A 153 -31.60 -37.31 -10.41
C ARG A 153 -32.26 -36.27 -9.50
N LYS A 154 -31.42 -35.58 -8.72
CA LYS A 154 -31.79 -34.42 -7.88
C LYS A 154 -30.96 -33.24 -8.37
N THR A 155 -31.58 -32.13 -8.65
CA THR A 155 -30.95 -30.81 -8.88
C THR A 155 -31.63 -29.78 -7.99
N GLN A 156 -30.91 -28.74 -7.62
CA GLN A 156 -31.45 -27.62 -6.86
C GLN A 156 -31.14 -26.33 -7.56
N VAL A 157 -32.10 -25.42 -7.59
CA VAL A 157 -31.97 -24.04 -8.03
C VAL A 157 -32.15 -23.17 -6.80
N ILE A 158 -31.18 -22.31 -6.52
CA ILE A 158 -31.26 -21.35 -5.42
C ILE A 158 -31.63 -19.99 -6.03
N ASP A 159 -32.75 -19.44 -5.66
CA ASP A 159 -33.25 -18.16 -6.15
C ASP A 159 -33.63 -17.25 -4.97
N ILE A 160 -33.86 -15.97 -5.24
CA ILE A 160 -34.29 -14.98 -4.26
C ILE A 160 -35.67 -14.51 -4.64
N GLU A 161 -36.64 -14.65 -3.72
CA GLU A 161 -37.93 -13.99 -3.89
C GLU A 161 -37.75 -12.48 -3.84
N MET A 162 -38.43 -11.77 -4.76
CA MET A 162 -38.43 -10.30 -4.76
C MET A 162 -38.95 -9.77 -3.43
N PRO A 163 -38.18 -8.88 -2.75
CA PRO A 163 -38.56 -8.43 -1.42
C PRO A 163 -39.85 -7.63 -1.42
N LYS A 164 -40.81 -8.05 -0.62
CA LYS A 164 -42.11 -7.36 -0.47
C LYS A 164 -41.99 -6.22 0.55
N VAL A 165 -42.48 -5.04 0.17
CA VAL A 165 -42.62 -3.89 1.09
C VAL A 165 -43.86 -4.06 1.93
N LYS A 166 -43.71 -4.07 3.27
CA LYS A 166 -44.82 -4.08 4.22
C LYS A 166 -45.13 -2.66 4.65
N THR A 167 -46.37 -2.22 4.43
CA THR A 167 -46.90 -0.97 5.00
C THR A 167 -47.80 -1.32 6.21
N THR A 168 -47.47 -0.72 7.36
CA THR A 168 -48.28 -0.88 8.58
C THR A 168 -48.94 0.46 8.89
N GLU A 169 -50.25 0.48 9.04
CA GLU A 169 -51.03 1.65 9.45
C GLU A 169 -51.30 1.57 10.95
N HIS A 170 -51.03 2.66 11.64
CA HIS A 170 -51.25 2.78 13.08
C HIS A 170 -52.42 3.74 13.34
N HIS A 171 -53.44 3.26 14.05
CA HIS A 171 -54.55 4.07 14.49
C HIS A 171 -54.37 4.45 15.95
N TYR A 172 -54.52 5.72 16.25
CA TYR A 172 -54.40 6.27 17.60
C TYR A 172 -55.77 6.74 18.05
N PHE A 173 -56.22 6.26 19.21
CA PHE A 173 -57.55 6.49 19.72
C PHE A 173 -57.50 7.30 21.01
N GLU A 174 -58.56 8.07 21.23
CA GLU A 174 -58.86 8.77 22.46
C GLU A 174 -60.07 8.09 23.15
N LYS A 175 -60.05 7.99 24.46
CA LYS A 175 -61.16 7.51 25.28
C LYS A 175 -61.46 8.53 26.33
N VAL A 176 -62.79 8.87 26.49
CA VAL A 176 -63.26 9.75 27.54
C VAL A 176 -63.75 8.91 28.71
N CYS A 177 -63.19 9.15 29.91
CA CYS A 177 -63.61 8.50 31.13
C CYS A 177 -64.95 9.04 31.62
N SER A 178 -65.67 8.28 32.39
CA SER A 178 -66.93 8.75 33.06
C SER A 178 -66.75 9.98 33.94
N CYS A 179 -65.53 10.26 34.40
CA CYS A 179 -65.12 11.48 35.10
C CYS A 179 -64.88 12.70 34.19
N GLY A 180 -65.04 12.56 32.85
CA GLY A 180 -64.80 13.60 31.86
C GLY A 180 -63.40 13.75 31.41
N HIS A 181 -62.46 12.96 31.94
CA HIS A 181 -61.06 13.05 31.54
C HIS A 181 -60.79 12.37 30.18
N HIS A 182 -60.09 13.10 29.27
CA HIS A 182 -59.68 12.62 27.94
C HIS A 182 -58.35 11.89 28.01
N ASN A 183 -58.37 10.59 27.80
CA ASN A 183 -57.19 9.73 27.76
C ASN A 183 -56.72 9.56 26.31
N LYS A 184 -55.58 10.20 25.95
CA LYS A 184 -54.99 10.15 24.61
C LYS A 184 -53.74 9.36 24.63
N VAL A 185 -53.51 8.62 23.57
CA VAL A 185 -52.19 7.98 23.29
C VAL A 185 -51.36 9.00 22.51
N ASP A 186 -50.09 9.15 22.90
CA ASP A 186 -49.13 9.98 22.17
C ASP A 186 -48.96 9.46 20.74
N ALA A 187 -49.37 10.29 19.78
CA ALA A 187 -49.19 10.01 18.36
C ALA A 187 -47.98 10.78 17.82
N PRO A 188 -47.16 10.18 16.96
CA PRO A 188 -46.02 10.88 16.36
C PRO A 188 -46.49 11.96 15.39
N ASN A 189 -45.74 13.07 15.29
CA ASN A 189 -46.03 14.21 14.44
C ASN A 189 -45.81 14.01 12.93
N TYR A 190 -45.75 12.77 12.46
CA TYR A 190 -45.55 12.46 11.03
C TYR A 190 -46.69 11.57 10.51
N ARG A 191 -47.09 11.80 9.27
CA ARG A 191 -48.08 10.96 8.58
C ARG A 191 -47.53 9.66 8.05
N VAL A 192 -46.26 9.69 7.56
CA VAL A 192 -45.57 8.53 6.97
C VAL A 192 -44.13 8.54 7.42
N SER A 193 -43.59 7.39 7.79
CA SER A 193 -42.17 7.22 8.11
C SER A 193 -41.62 5.93 7.52
N TYR A 194 -40.30 5.88 7.41
CA TYR A 194 -39.59 4.66 6.98
C TYR A 194 -39.18 3.83 8.20
N GLY A 195 -39.49 2.55 8.14
CA GLY A 195 -39.19 1.59 9.20
C GLY A 195 -37.68 1.31 9.35
N LYS A 196 -37.33 0.67 10.47
CA LYS A 196 -35.95 0.39 10.85
C LYS A 196 -35.14 -0.38 9.78
N ASN A 197 -35.77 -1.35 9.11
CA ASN A 197 -35.08 -2.20 8.12
C ASN A 197 -34.69 -1.40 6.87
N LEU A 198 -35.56 -0.53 6.36
CA LEU A 198 -35.23 0.35 5.24
C LEU A 198 -34.12 1.33 5.62
N ARG A 199 -34.17 1.90 6.82
CA ARG A 199 -33.13 2.80 7.33
C ARG A 199 -31.77 2.10 7.45
N ALA A 200 -31.73 0.87 7.98
CA ALA A 200 -30.53 0.05 8.06
C ALA A 200 -29.97 -0.24 6.67
N MET A 201 -30.82 -0.56 5.69
CA MET A 201 -30.39 -0.78 4.31
C MET A 201 -29.82 0.48 3.68
N VAL A 202 -30.43 1.65 3.88
CA VAL A 202 -29.88 2.94 3.42
C VAL A 202 -28.47 3.16 3.97
N VAL A 203 -28.24 2.91 5.27
CA VAL A 203 -26.91 3.00 5.89
C VAL A 203 -25.94 2.00 5.26
N TYR A 204 -26.38 0.76 5.08
CA TYR A 204 -25.56 -0.29 4.46
C TYR A 204 -25.11 0.09 3.04
N LEU A 205 -26.05 0.52 2.20
CA LEU A 205 -25.75 0.91 0.81
C LEU A 205 -24.79 2.11 0.76
N LEU A 206 -25.01 3.12 1.61
CA LEU A 206 -24.23 4.36 1.59
C LEU A 206 -22.84 4.19 2.23
N HIS A 207 -22.71 3.47 3.34
CA HIS A 207 -21.46 3.38 4.10
C HIS A 207 -20.67 2.09 3.86
N VAL A 208 -21.34 0.95 3.65
CA VAL A 208 -20.67 -0.32 3.41
C VAL A 208 -20.38 -0.51 1.94
N GLN A 209 -21.35 -0.24 1.07
CA GLN A 209 -21.23 -0.33 -0.39
C GLN A 209 -20.69 0.96 -1.03
N CYS A 210 -20.55 2.02 -0.25
CA CYS A 210 -20.02 3.33 -0.69
C CYS A 210 -20.84 4.00 -1.81
N LEU A 211 -22.10 3.67 -2.00
CA LEU A 211 -22.95 4.28 -3.02
C LEU A 211 -23.18 5.78 -2.75
N SER A 212 -23.45 6.56 -3.80
CA SER A 212 -23.94 7.94 -3.67
C SER A 212 -25.38 7.95 -3.18
N MET A 213 -25.84 9.10 -2.64
CA MET A 213 -27.24 9.23 -2.21
C MET A 213 -28.23 8.99 -3.35
N GLU A 214 -27.87 9.42 -4.56
CA GLU A 214 -28.62 9.19 -5.79
C GLU A 214 -28.76 7.70 -6.08
N ARG A 215 -27.65 6.98 -6.12
CA ARG A 215 -27.66 5.53 -6.35
C ARG A 215 -28.37 4.74 -5.26
N VAL A 216 -28.31 5.20 -4.01
CA VAL A 216 -29.11 4.60 -2.92
C VAL A 216 -30.59 4.77 -3.20
N ALA A 217 -31.03 5.99 -3.59
CA ALA A 217 -32.42 6.25 -3.92
C ALA A 217 -32.91 5.42 -5.13
N GLU A 218 -32.08 5.33 -6.17
CA GLU A 218 -32.31 4.49 -7.35
C GLU A 218 -32.43 3.01 -6.96
N THR A 219 -31.46 2.47 -6.22
CA THR A 219 -31.47 1.07 -5.75
C THR A 219 -32.74 0.74 -4.97
N VAL A 220 -33.18 1.63 -4.06
CA VAL A 220 -34.41 1.44 -3.30
C VAL A 220 -35.64 1.46 -4.22
N SER A 221 -35.67 2.37 -5.21
CA SER A 221 -36.76 2.43 -6.18
C SER A 221 -36.85 1.15 -7.03
N ASP A 222 -35.73 0.66 -7.54
CA ASP A 222 -35.69 -0.46 -8.46
C ASP A 222 -36.05 -1.79 -7.78
N PHE A 223 -35.44 -2.05 -6.61
CA PHE A 223 -35.68 -3.32 -5.89
C PHE A 223 -37.01 -3.37 -5.13
N PHE A 224 -37.52 -2.23 -4.64
CA PHE A 224 -38.67 -2.22 -3.75
C PHE A 224 -39.89 -1.47 -4.33
N HIS A 225 -39.77 -0.94 -5.54
CA HIS A 225 -40.80 -0.17 -6.22
C HIS A 225 -41.36 0.98 -5.34
N ARG A 226 -40.47 1.60 -4.52
CA ARG A 226 -40.78 2.71 -3.62
C ARG A 226 -39.81 3.86 -3.80
N LYS A 227 -40.28 4.96 -4.32
CA LYS A 227 -39.50 6.16 -4.52
C LYS A 227 -39.08 6.77 -3.18
N ILE A 228 -37.76 7.00 -3.03
CA ILE A 228 -37.17 7.73 -1.92
C ILE A 228 -36.34 8.88 -2.49
N SER A 229 -36.42 10.07 -1.90
CA SER A 229 -35.63 11.20 -2.36
C SER A 229 -34.20 11.17 -1.76
N GLN A 230 -33.23 11.79 -2.44
CA GLN A 230 -31.88 12.01 -1.88
C GLN A 230 -31.94 12.79 -0.55
N GLY A 231 -32.86 13.75 -0.43
CA GLY A 231 -33.08 14.48 0.81
C GLY A 231 -33.52 13.57 1.96
N THR A 232 -34.41 12.60 1.69
CA THR A 232 -34.80 11.59 2.68
C THR A 232 -33.63 10.70 3.07
N VAL A 233 -32.80 10.25 2.11
CA VAL A 233 -31.56 9.50 2.40
C VAL A 233 -30.67 10.33 3.32
N SER A 234 -30.44 11.61 3.01
CA SER A 234 -29.65 12.52 3.83
C SER A 234 -30.19 12.66 5.26
N ASN A 235 -31.53 12.84 5.40
CA ASN A 235 -32.16 12.98 6.71
C ASN A 235 -32.04 11.70 7.56
N ILE A 236 -32.19 10.52 6.94
CA ILE A 236 -31.96 9.23 7.62
C ILE A 236 -30.53 9.15 8.15
N ILE A 237 -29.53 9.52 7.34
CA ILE A 237 -28.13 9.47 7.73
C ILE A 237 -27.81 10.45 8.85
N LYS A 238 -28.35 11.68 8.80
CA LYS A 238 -28.17 12.68 9.87
C LYS A 238 -28.76 12.20 11.19
N GLU A 239 -29.95 11.63 11.16
CA GLU A 239 -30.64 11.11 12.36
C GLU A 239 -29.83 9.94 12.97
N ILE A 240 -29.33 9.04 12.14
CA ILE A 240 -28.50 7.91 12.60
C ILE A 240 -27.17 8.40 13.14
N GLY A 241 -26.53 9.37 12.48
CA GLY A 241 -25.34 10.04 12.99
C GLY A 241 -25.56 10.55 14.42
N LYS A 242 -26.60 11.34 14.63
CA LYS A 242 -26.95 11.88 15.96
C LYS A 242 -27.18 10.77 17.01
N LYS A 243 -27.93 9.73 16.65
CA LYS A 243 -28.19 8.59 17.55
C LYS A 243 -26.98 7.75 17.89
N SER A 244 -25.97 7.77 17.04
CA SER A 244 -24.75 6.95 17.18
C SER A 244 -23.56 7.68 17.83
N GLU A 245 -23.73 8.95 18.21
CA GLU A 245 -22.67 9.79 18.78
C GLU A 245 -22.05 9.17 20.05
N PHE A 246 -22.90 8.67 20.96
CA PHE A 246 -22.42 7.99 22.17
C PHE A 246 -21.52 6.79 21.86
N ALA A 247 -21.95 5.93 20.94
CA ALA A 247 -21.18 4.75 20.55
C ALA A 247 -19.86 5.12 19.86
N TYR A 248 -19.85 6.20 19.09
CA TYR A 248 -18.67 6.73 18.44
C TYR A 248 -17.63 7.23 19.45
N GLU A 249 -18.07 8.03 20.43
CA GLU A 249 -17.16 8.51 21.49
C GLU A 249 -16.67 7.38 22.40
N GLU A 250 -17.48 6.36 22.64
CA GLU A 250 -17.04 5.18 23.39
C GLU A 250 -15.95 4.39 22.64
N ILE A 251 -16.03 4.28 21.31
CA ILE A 251 -14.96 3.71 20.49
C ILE A 251 -13.66 4.49 20.68
N ARG A 252 -13.71 5.83 20.63
CA ARG A 252 -12.54 6.69 20.85
C ARG A 252 -11.88 6.42 22.21
N LYS A 253 -12.69 6.45 23.29
CA LYS A 253 -12.22 6.19 24.67
C LYS A 253 -11.60 4.80 24.84
N ARG A 254 -12.12 3.79 24.13
CA ARG A 254 -11.55 2.44 24.15
C ARG A 254 -10.24 2.35 23.39
N ILE A 255 -10.07 3.11 22.30
CA ILE A 255 -8.77 3.24 21.61
C ILE A 255 -7.71 3.81 22.57
N GLU A 256 -8.05 4.84 23.35
CA GLU A 256 -7.12 5.44 24.34
C GLU A 256 -6.62 4.45 25.39
N LYS A 257 -7.43 3.43 25.69
CA LYS A 257 -7.12 2.40 26.68
C LYS A 257 -6.48 1.14 26.06
N SER A 258 -6.39 1.09 24.74
CA SER A 258 -5.90 -0.10 24.04
C SER A 258 -4.38 -0.24 24.15
N PRO A 259 -3.84 -1.44 24.37
CA PRO A 259 -2.39 -1.65 24.52
C PRO A 259 -1.62 -1.41 23.22
N VAL A 260 -2.26 -1.66 22.07
CA VAL A 260 -1.68 -1.49 20.72
C VAL A 260 -2.72 -0.88 19.80
N ALA A 261 -2.33 0.11 19.02
CA ALA A 261 -3.14 0.69 17.95
C ALA A 261 -2.29 0.96 16.72
N GLY A 262 -2.90 0.86 15.55
CA GLY A 262 -2.35 1.36 14.29
C GLY A 262 -2.99 2.69 13.93
N ALA A 263 -2.26 3.60 13.30
CA ALA A 263 -2.83 4.84 12.77
C ALA A 263 -2.33 5.12 11.35
N ASP A 264 -3.21 5.76 10.57
CA ASP A 264 -2.92 6.18 9.19
C ASP A 264 -3.81 7.38 8.85
N GLU A 265 -3.50 8.10 7.79
CA GLU A 265 -4.33 9.20 7.33
C GLU A 265 -4.45 9.23 5.81
N THR A 266 -5.55 9.79 5.33
CA THR A 266 -5.78 9.94 3.88
C THR A 266 -6.49 11.24 3.57
N GLY A 267 -6.03 11.94 2.54
CA GLY A 267 -6.70 13.13 2.04
C GLY A 267 -8.04 12.79 1.38
N ALA A 268 -9.05 13.62 1.61
CA ALA A 268 -10.34 13.58 0.94
C ALA A 268 -10.85 15.00 0.67
N ALA A 269 -11.46 15.21 -0.50
CA ALA A 269 -12.07 16.49 -0.82
C ALA A 269 -13.40 16.65 -0.06
N VAL A 270 -13.57 17.81 0.58
CA VAL A 270 -14.83 18.25 1.21
C VAL A 270 -15.18 19.60 0.59
N GLY A 271 -16.25 19.65 -0.21
CA GLY A 271 -16.51 20.81 -1.06
C GLY A 271 -15.34 21.05 -2.02
N LYS A 272 -14.71 22.21 -1.90
CA LYS A 272 -13.52 22.60 -2.70
C LYS A 272 -12.20 22.48 -1.94
N GLU A 273 -12.22 22.08 -0.67
CA GLU A 273 -11.05 22.04 0.19
C GLU A 273 -10.53 20.61 0.38
N LEU A 274 -9.22 20.47 0.60
CA LEU A 274 -8.60 19.20 0.98
C LEU A 274 -8.66 19.03 2.49
N HIS A 275 -9.34 18.00 2.95
CA HIS A 275 -9.37 17.57 4.34
C HIS A 275 -8.65 16.24 4.49
N TRP A 276 -8.39 15.85 5.74
CA TRP A 276 -7.68 14.62 6.09
C TRP A 276 -8.55 13.75 6.97
N ASN A 277 -8.79 12.51 6.53
CA ASN A 277 -9.40 11.49 7.35
C ASN A 277 -8.30 10.73 8.08
N TRP A 278 -8.32 10.82 9.39
CA TRP A 278 -7.44 10.10 10.30
C TRP A 278 -8.10 8.83 10.75
N ILE A 279 -7.38 7.73 10.81
CA ILE A 279 -7.85 6.45 11.31
C ILE A 279 -6.96 5.99 12.44
N PHE A 280 -7.56 5.60 13.56
CA PHE A 280 -6.92 4.87 14.65
C PHE A 280 -7.67 3.56 14.82
N GLN A 281 -6.95 2.44 14.93
CA GLN A 281 -7.61 1.15 15.03
C GLN A 281 -6.80 0.10 15.78
N THR A 282 -7.55 -0.86 16.30
CA THR A 282 -7.05 -2.10 16.90
C THR A 282 -7.61 -3.30 16.13
N ASP A 283 -7.36 -4.51 16.60
CA ASP A 283 -7.97 -5.70 16.02
C ASP A 283 -9.50 -5.69 16.08
N VAL A 284 -10.08 -5.03 17.09
CA VAL A 284 -11.53 -5.03 17.35
C VAL A 284 -12.19 -3.65 17.20
N LEU A 285 -11.44 -2.56 17.15
CA LEU A 285 -11.97 -1.19 17.08
C LEU A 285 -11.48 -0.49 15.83
N THR A 286 -12.27 0.46 15.34
CA THR A 286 -11.90 1.41 14.29
C THR A 286 -12.48 2.77 14.64
N TYR A 287 -11.66 3.79 14.73
CA TYR A 287 -12.05 5.17 14.97
C TYR A 287 -11.55 6.03 13.81
N VAL A 288 -12.46 6.69 13.12
CA VAL A 288 -12.18 7.58 11.99
C VAL A 288 -12.74 8.96 12.30
N TYR A 289 -11.96 10.00 12.04
CA TYR A 289 -12.42 11.39 12.11
C TYR A 289 -11.78 12.20 11.00
N GLN A 290 -12.39 13.32 10.64
CA GLN A 290 -11.86 14.20 9.62
C GLN A 290 -11.41 15.53 10.20
N MET A 291 -10.36 16.13 9.61
CA MET A 291 -9.82 17.43 9.98
C MET A 291 -9.25 18.14 8.75
N LYS A 292 -9.25 19.48 8.75
CA LYS A 292 -8.58 20.28 7.71
C LYS A 292 -7.05 20.13 7.75
N SER A 293 -6.49 19.87 8.92
CA SER A 293 -5.05 19.76 9.14
C SER A 293 -4.55 18.32 9.01
N ARG A 294 -3.34 18.16 8.41
CA ARG A 294 -2.54 16.93 8.46
C ARG A 294 -1.53 16.94 9.60
N GLY A 295 -1.48 18.02 10.39
CA GLY A 295 -0.51 18.22 11.45
C GLY A 295 -0.92 17.63 12.80
N ILE A 296 -0.03 17.78 13.80
CA ILE A 296 -0.27 17.32 15.18
C ILE A 296 -1.56 17.91 15.78
N LYS A 297 -1.94 19.14 15.42
CA LYS A 297 -3.20 19.77 15.87
C LYS A 297 -4.45 18.91 15.57
N ALA A 298 -4.42 18.13 14.49
CA ALA A 298 -5.53 17.23 14.17
C ALA A 298 -5.59 16.03 15.14
N ILE A 299 -4.44 15.55 15.60
CA ILE A 299 -4.34 14.47 16.57
C ILE A 299 -4.76 15.00 17.95
N ASP A 300 -4.21 16.13 18.39
CA ASP A 300 -4.48 16.75 19.69
C ASP A 300 -5.97 17.11 19.87
N ALA A 301 -6.68 17.46 18.79
CA ALA A 301 -8.10 17.74 18.81
C ALA A 301 -8.96 16.54 19.27
N LYS A 302 -8.49 15.30 19.07
CA LYS A 302 -9.19 14.08 19.47
C LYS A 302 -8.50 13.31 20.58
N PHE A 303 -7.19 13.45 20.71
CA PHE A 303 -6.34 12.79 21.71
C PHE A 303 -5.40 13.82 22.36
N PRO A 304 -5.94 14.76 23.17
CA PRO A 304 -5.16 15.85 23.76
C PRO A 304 -4.03 15.36 24.68
N ASP A 305 -4.25 14.25 25.38
CA ASP A 305 -3.24 13.62 26.25
C ASP A 305 -2.38 12.57 25.53
N GLY A 306 -2.59 12.42 24.22
CA GLY A 306 -2.01 11.35 23.42
C GLY A 306 -2.60 9.97 23.73
N LEU A 307 -1.75 8.95 23.61
CA LEU A 307 -2.08 7.53 23.91
C LEU A 307 -0.99 6.94 24.84
N PRO A 308 -0.84 7.43 26.07
CA PRO A 308 0.31 7.13 26.96
C PRO A 308 0.40 5.64 27.35
N ASN A 309 -0.66 4.86 27.18
CA ASN A 309 -0.70 3.44 27.49
C ASN A 309 -0.58 2.53 26.25
N THR A 310 -0.54 3.11 25.04
CA THR A 310 -0.65 2.41 23.77
C THR A 310 0.70 2.36 23.05
N ALA A 311 1.05 1.22 22.50
CA ALA A 311 2.07 1.12 21.46
C ALA A 311 1.45 1.49 20.11
N LEU A 312 1.96 2.53 19.47
CA LEU A 312 1.42 3.07 18.22
C LEU A 312 2.24 2.61 17.01
N VAL A 313 1.57 2.01 16.02
CA VAL A 313 2.17 1.53 14.77
C VAL A 313 1.74 2.44 13.63
N THR A 314 2.69 3.11 12.99
CA THR A 314 2.40 4.11 11.94
C THR A 314 3.42 4.07 10.80
N ASP A 315 3.17 4.85 9.77
CA ASP A 315 4.21 5.24 8.83
C ASP A 315 5.19 6.25 9.47
N ARG A 316 6.04 6.90 8.65
CA ARG A 316 7.02 7.90 9.12
C ARG A 316 6.48 9.33 9.13
N HIS A 317 5.17 9.54 9.12
CA HIS A 317 4.64 10.89 9.17
C HIS A 317 4.94 11.57 10.51
N GLY A 318 5.56 12.75 10.44
CA GLY A 318 6.15 13.42 11.61
C GLY A 318 5.16 13.77 12.74
N SER A 319 3.87 13.88 12.46
CA SER A 319 2.84 14.17 13.47
C SER A 319 2.70 13.06 14.51
N TYR A 320 2.85 11.80 14.09
CA TYR A 320 2.75 10.66 15.02
C TYR A 320 3.85 10.66 16.07
N PHE A 321 5.08 11.08 15.70
CA PHE A 321 6.22 11.14 16.62
C PHE A 321 6.21 12.32 17.56
N LYS A 322 5.26 13.26 17.38
CA LYS A 322 4.99 14.35 18.34
C LYS A 322 3.91 13.97 19.36
N MET A 323 3.15 12.91 19.08
CA MET A 323 2.12 12.40 19.97
C MET A 323 2.75 11.64 21.14
N LYS A 324 2.28 11.87 22.36
CA LYS A 324 2.69 11.11 23.54
C LYS A 324 2.11 9.69 23.47
N VAL A 325 2.98 8.68 23.42
CA VAL A 325 2.59 7.27 23.38
C VAL A 325 3.52 6.43 24.26
N LYS A 326 3.11 5.22 24.62
CA LYS A 326 3.93 4.29 25.40
C LYS A 326 5.15 3.82 24.62
N LYS A 327 4.97 3.44 23.35
CA LYS A 327 6.00 2.98 22.41
C LYS A 327 5.60 3.36 21.00
N HIS A 328 6.58 3.55 20.13
CA HIS A 328 6.36 3.65 18.68
C HIS A 328 6.88 2.41 17.97
N GLN A 329 6.22 2.02 16.89
CA GLN A 329 6.71 1.10 15.88
C GLN A 329 6.50 1.70 14.50
N VAL A 330 7.55 1.80 13.72
CA VAL A 330 7.44 2.21 12.31
C VAL A 330 7.04 1.03 11.44
N CYS A 331 6.11 1.23 10.54
CA CYS A 331 5.65 0.22 9.59
C CYS A 331 6.79 -0.21 8.64
N LEU A 332 7.29 -1.42 8.80
CA LEU A 332 8.38 -1.94 7.98
C LEU A 332 7.97 -2.16 6.52
N ALA A 333 6.69 -2.39 6.24
CA ALA A 333 6.20 -2.55 4.88
C ALA A 333 6.42 -1.27 4.04
N HIS A 334 6.22 -0.08 4.63
CA HIS A 334 6.52 1.20 3.98
C HIS A 334 8.02 1.35 3.71
N LEU A 335 8.87 0.98 4.67
CA LEU A 335 10.32 1.08 4.53
C LEU A 335 10.84 0.15 3.44
N LEU A 336 10.32 -1.08 3.36
CA LEU A 336 10.68 -2.04 2.33
C LEU A 336 10.31 -1.54 0.92
N ARG A 337 9.12 -0.92 0.77
CA ARG A 337 8.69 -0.30 -0.49
C ARG A 337 9.56 0.89 -0.88
N ASN A 338 9.87 1.78 0.07
CA ASN A 338 10.74 2.92 -0.20
C ASN A 338 12.16 2.50 -0.57
N ALA A 339 12.68 1.44 0.06
CA ALA A 339 13.98 0.88 -0.32
C ALA A 339 13.95 0.19 -1.69
N GLU A 340 12.79 -0.34 -2.11
CA GLU A 340 12.60 -0.88 -3.46
C GLU A 340 12.69 0.22 -4.54
N TYR A 341 12.14 1.40 -4.27
CA TYR A 341 12.35 2.56 -5.13
C TYR A 341 13.83 2.86 -5.33
N LEU A 342 14.64 2.80 -4.26
CA LEU A 342 16.07 3.02 -4.34
C LEU A 342 16.80 1.91 -5.13
N ASN A 343 16.33 0.65 -5.04
CA ASN A 343 16.86 -0.43 -5.88
C ASN A 343 16.54 -0.21 -7.37
N GLU A 344 15.36 0.33 -7.68
CA GLU A 344 14.98 0.64 -9.06
C GLU A 344 15.66 1.91 -9.60
N LEU A 345 16.04 2.83 -8.70
CA LEU A 345 16.73 4.07 -9.05
C LEU A 345 18.19 3.81 -9.44
N ASP A 346 18.84 2.85 -8.77
CA ASP A 346 20.21 2.44 -9.01
C ASP A 346 20.35 0.94 -8.70
N GLU A 347 20.39 0.12 -9.74
CA GLU A 347 20.45 -1.33 -9.64
C GLU A 347 21.84 -1.87 -9.24
N GLU A 348 22.91 -1.09 -9.46
CA GLU A 348 24.29 -1.50 -9.20
C GLU A 348 24.64 -1.39 -7.70
N GLN A 349 24.03 -0.44 -7.00
CA GLN A 349 24.29 -0.25 -5.58
C GLN A 349 23.69 -1.40 -4.72
N ASP A 350 24.30 -1.65 -3.57
CA ASP A 350 23.90 -2.74 -2.67
C ASP A 350 23.33 -2.27 -1.32
N TRP A 351 23.46 -0.97 -1.00
CA TRP A 351 23.07 -0.42 0.31
C TRP A 351 21.59 -0.66 0.62
N SER A 352 20.69 -0.33 -0.31
CA SER A 352 19.26 -0.53 -0.13
C SER A 352 18.87 -2.02 -0.08
N LYS A 353 19.59 -2.89 -0.80
CA LYS A 353 19.42 -4.35 -0.74
C LYS A 353 19.83 -4.89 0.65
N ARG A 354 20.95 -4.40 1.22
CA ARG A 354 21.40 -4.72 2.59
C ARG A 354 20.44 -4.18 3.64
N PHE A 355 19.93 -2.96 3.45
CA PHE A 355 18.90 -2.38 4.31
C PHE A 355 17.63 -3.23 4.33
N GLN A 356 17.08 -3.59 3.17
CA GLN A 356 15.93 -4.49 3.07
C GLN A 356 16.19 -5.85 3.71
N LYS A 357 17.39 -6.41 3.53
CA LYS A 357 17.78 -7.69 4.15
C LYS A 357 17.74 -7.59 5.66
N CYS A 358 18.28 -6.52 6.27
CA CYS A 358 18.22 -6.31 7.71
C CYS A 358 16.79 -6.28 8.25
N LEU A 359 15.87 -5.60 7.55
CA LEU A 359 14.43 -5.59 7.94
C LEU A 359 13.78 -6.97 7.76
N ARG A 360 14.08 -7.69 6.68
CA ARG A 360 13.56 -9.05 6.45
C ARG A 360 14.10 -10.04 7.49
N ASP A 361 15.36 -9.92 7.89
CA ASP A 361 15.98 -10.73 8.96
C ASP A 361 15.25 -10.49 10.30
N ALA A 362 14.89 -9.24 10.61
CA ALA A 362 14.10 -8.90 11.79
C ALA A 362 12.69 -9.53 11.76
N ILE A 363 12.02 -9.48 10.62
CA ILE A 363 10.71 -10.11 10.44
C ILE A 363 10.82 -11.65 10.57
N ALA A 364 11.87 -12.25 10.00
CA ALA A 364 12.12 -13.69 10.11
C ALA A 364 12.42 -14.09 11.56
N LEU A 365 13.20 -13.29 12.29
CA LEU A 365 13.48 -13.50 13.72
C LEU A 365 12.17 -13.50 14.53
N ARG A 366 11.26 -12.55 14.27
CA ARG A 366 9.93 -12.51 14.89
C ARG A 366 9.14 -13.78 14.64
N LYS A 367 9.14 -14.26 13.39
CA LYS A 367 8.41 -15.49 13.00
C LYS A 367 8.98 -16.75 13.63
N SER A 368 10.28 -16.79 13.90
CA SER A 368 10.93 -17.93 14.57
C SER A 368 10.50 -18.11 16.03
N LYS A 369 9.88 -17.07 16.63
CA LYS A 369 9.52 -17.01 18.07
C LYS A 369 10.70 -17.16 19.04
N ILE A 370 11.93 -17.29 18.54
CA ILE A 370 13.17 -17.44 19.34
C ILE A 370 13.94 -16.11 19.29
N VAL A 371 13.39 -15.10 19.95
CA VAL A 371 13.95 -13.76 20.02
C VAL A 371 14.74 -13.59 21.32
N THR A 372 16.02 -13.19 21.19
CA THR A 372 16.89 -12.91 22.34
C THR A 372 17.45 -11.50 22.25
N ALA A 373 17.77 -10.88 23.38
CA ALA A 373 18.35 -9.52 23.41
C ALA A 373 19.61 -9.44 22.55
N ARG A 374 20.45 -10.50 22.53
CA ARG A 374 21.66 -10.56 21.69
C ARG A 374 21.34 -10.48 20.19
N LYS A 375 20.29 -11.18 19.73
CA LYS A 375 19.85 -11.14 18.32
C LYS A 375 19.29 -9.77 17.93
N ILE A 376 18.49 -9.15 18.82
CA ILE A 376 17.98 -7.78 18.63
C ILE A 376 19.17 -6.82 18.51
N LYS A 377 20.11 -6.85 19.46
CA LYS A 377 21.29 -5.99 19.44
C LYS A 377 22.14 -6.18 18.18
N GLY A 378 22.23 -7.41 17.68
CA GLY A 378 22.89 -7.72 16.40
C GLY A 378 22.22 -7.01 15.21
N LEU A 379 20.88 -6.94 15.16
CA LEU A 379 20.14 -6.23 14.13
C LEU A 379 20.28 -4.71 14.26
N GLU A 380 20.22 -4.17 15.48
CA GLU A 380 20.45 -2.76 15.77
C GLU A 380 21.84 -2.31 15.32
N ASN A 381 22.87 -3.12 15.61
CA ASN A 381 24.25 -2.83 15.19
C ASN A 381 24.41 -2.88 13.66
N LYS A 382 23.78 -3.85 12.98
CA LYS A 382 23.75 -3.91 11.50
C LYS A 382 23.09 -2.65 10.93
N MET A 383 21.95 -2.26 11.48
CA MET A 383 21.21 -1.05 11.05
C MET A 383 22.06 0.20 11.31
N SER A 384 22.66 0.34 12.47
CA SER A 384 23.54 1.47 12.81
C SER A 384 24.72 1.60 11.84
N LYS A 385 25.36 0.49 11.46
CA LYS A 385 26.43 0.51 10.44
C LYS A 385 25.91 1.04 9.10
N LEU A 386 24.76 0.55 8.63
CA LEU A 386 24.15 1.04 7.38
C LEU A 386 23.82 2.54 7.43
N LEU A 387 23.37 3.03 8.57
CA LEU A 387 23.00 4.44 8.75
C LEU A 387 24.22 5.38 8.89
N THR A 388 25.42 4.87 9.20
CA THR A 388 26.65 5.63 9.27
C THR A 388 27.44 5.64 7.95
N GLU A 389 27.13 4.77 7.00
CA GLU A 389 27.77 4.73 5.68
C GLU A 389 27.57 6.04 4.91
N SER A 390 28.62 6.54 4.25
CA SER A 390 28.50 7.67 3.33
C SER A 390 27.85 7.22 2.03
N LEU A 391 26.82 7.92 1.59
CA LEU A 391 26.07 7.66 0.34
C LEU A 391 26.15 8.85 -0.61
N THR A 392 27.13 9.74 -0.41
CA THR A 392 27.30 10.97 -1.21
C THR A 392 27.62 10.71 -2.67
N HIS A 393 28.17 9.53 -2.98
CA HIS A 393 28.44 9.08 -4.34
C HIS A 393 27.20 8.54 -5.08
N LEU A 394 26.10 8.30 -4.36
CA LEU A 394 24.82 7.84 -4.91
C LEU A 394 23.85 9.02 -5.13
N HIS A 395 22.74 8.74 -5.78
CA HIS A 395 21.68 9.74 -5.96
C HIS A 395 21.20 10.32 -4.61
N LYS A 396 20.90 11.62 -4.56
CA LYS A 396 20.49 12.35 -3.34
C LYS A 396 19.33 11.73 -2.57
N ASP A 397 18.47 10.95 -3.24
CA ASP A 397 17.34 10.28 -2.61
C ASP A 397 17.79 9.22 -1.59
N PHE A 398 18.99 8.62 -1.77
CA PHE A 398 19.59 7.68 -0.79
C PHE A 398 19.90 8.40 0.52
N GLU A 399 20.59 9.54 0.46
CA GLU A 399 20.89 10.32 1.67
C GLU A 399 19.63 10.84 2.34
N THR A 400 18.64 11.30 1.56
CA THR A 400 17.35 11.76 2.08
C THR A 400 16.61 10.64 2.80
N PHE A 401 16.57 9.45 2.20
CA PHE A 401 15.95 8.27 2.82
C PHE A 401 16.69 7.87 4.10
N LYS A 402 18.03 7.76 4.05
CA LYS A 402 18.87 7.43 5.21
C LYS A 402 18.67 8.40 6.37
N LYS A 403 18.68 9.73 6.11
CA LYS A 403 18.39 10.75 7.13
C LYS A 403 16.99 10.60 7.73
N GLY A 404 16.02 10.23 6.90
CA GLY A 404 14.65 9.95 7.35
C GLY A 404 14.57 8.72 8.25
N ILE A 405 15.33 7.66 7.96
CA ILE A 405 15.41 6.46 8.81
C ILE A 405 16.15 6.76 10.11
N TYR A 406 17.24 7.52 10.06
CA TYR A 406 18.01 7.87 11.25
C TYR A 406 17.16 8.54 12.34
N LYS A 407 16.19 9.38 11.94
CA LYS A 407 15.25 10.05 12.89
C LYS A 407 14.33 9.07 13.63
N VAL A 408 14.09 7.89 13.08
CA VAL A 408 13.13 6.90 13.61
C VAL A 408 13.79 5.56 13.91
N LYS A 409 15.13 5.51 13.95
CA LYS A 409 15.91 4.26 14.10
C LYS A 409 15.52 3.46 15.34
N ASP A 410 15.21 4.13 16.44
CA ASP A 410 14.89 3.52 17.72
C ASP A 410 13.49 2.84 17.73
N TYR A 411 12.68 3.10 16.69
CA TYR A 411 11.33 2.57 16.54
C TYR A 411 11.22 1.49 15.45
N LEU A 412 12.35 1.03 14.90
CA LEU A 412 12.35 0.04 13.82
C LEU A 412 12.08 -1.38 14.32
N PHE A 413 12.56 -1.71 15.52
CA PHE A 413 12.57 -3.06 16.06
C PHE A 413 11.76 -3.21 17.35
N THR A 414 10.91 -2.27 17.69
CA THR A 414 10.03 -2.31 18.87
C THR A 414 9.17 -3.58 18.90
N PHE A 415 8.71 -4.05 17.75
CA PHE A 415 7.93 -5.28 17.59
C PHE A 415 8.69 -6.56 18.00
N LEU A 416 10.01 -6.53 18.13
CA LEU A 416 10.82 -7.64 18.61
C LEU A 416 10.86 -7.72 20.13
N THR A 417 10.66 -6.59 20.81
CA THR A 417 10.65 -6.52 22.29
C THR A 417 9.28 -6.78 22.88
N ASP A 418 8.23 -6.65 22.07
CA ASP A 418 6.84 -6.84 22.50
C ASP A 418 6.06 -7.55 21.39
N PHE A 419 5.67 -8.80 21.65
CA PHE A 419 5.01 -9.66 20.68
C PHE A 419 3.56 -9.27 20.39
N SER A 420 2.95 -8.34 21.12
CA SER A 420 1.65 -7.77 20.78
C SER A 420 1.72 -6.75 19.65
N ILE A 421 2.90 -6.15 19.43
CA ILE A 421 3.09 -5.08 18.44
C ILE A 421 3.36 -5.68 17.06
N PRO A 422 2.55 -5.40 16.03
CA PRO A 422 2.82 -5.82 14.65
C PRO A 422 3.98 -5.02 14.04
N TYR A 423 4.71 -5.63 13.10
CA TYR A 423 5.79 -4.96 12.37
C TYR A 423 5.30 -4.12 11.18
N ASP A 424 4.02 -4.22 10.82
CA ASP A 424 3.40 -3.45 9.74
C ASP A 424 2.08 -2.80 10.17
N ASN A 425 1.62 -1.84 9.40
CA ASN A 425 0.38 -1.10 9.60
C ASN A 425 -0.68 -1.42 8.51
N ASN A 426 -0.60 -2.58 7.90
CA ASN A 426 -1.48 -2.96 6.79
C ASN A 426 -2.97 -2.93 7.15
N ALA A 427 -3.31 -3.09 8.43
CA ALA A 427 -4.68 -3.00 8.90
C ALA A 427 -5.22 -1.57 8.71
N SER A 428 -4.47 -0.52 9.12
CA SER A 428 -4.87 0.88 8.94
C SER A 428 -4.92 1.28 7.47
N GLU A 429 -3.96 0.82 6.67
CA GLU A 429 -4.00 1.00 5.21
C GLU A 429 -5.29 0.44 4.58
N ARG A 430 -5.76 -0.73 5.03
CA ARG A 430 -7.04 -1.29 4.57
C ARG A 430 -8.23 -0.44 5.01
N GLY A 431 -8.18 0.11 6.23
CA GLY A 431 -9.23 0.98 6.76
C GLY A 431 -9.42 2.25 5.92
N VAL A 432 -8.34 2.93 5.57
CA VAL A 432 -8.41 4.15 4.74
C VAL A 432 -8.85 3.89 3.30
N ARG A 433 -8.69 2.66 2.77
CA ARG A 433 -9.09 2.33 1.39
C ARG A 433 -10.58 2.56 1.14
N LYS A 434 -11.45 2.25 2.11
CA LYS A 434 -12.90 2.47 1.96
C LYS A 434 -13.26 3.95 1.82
N ILE A 435 -12.57 4.82 2.55
CA ILE A 435 -12.73 6.28 2.41
C ILE A 435 -12.36 6.71 0.99
N LYS A 436 -11.28 6.16 0.43
CA LYS A 436 -10.88 6.41 -0.95
C LYS A 436 -11.88 5.86 -1.98
N VAL A 437 -12.48 4.70 -1.71
CA VAL A 437 -13.55 4.16 -2.56
C VAL A 437 -14.75 5.11 -2.56
N LYS A 438 -15.21 5.54 -1.37
CA LYS A 438 -16.30 6.51 -1.22
C LYS A 438 -16.02 7.80 -1.99
N GLN A 439 -14.83 8.36 -1.84
CA GLN A 439 -14.43 9.56 -2.57
C GLN A 439 -14.45 9.35 -4.09
N LYS A 440 -13.99 8.20 -4.59
CA LYS A 440 -14.01 7.91 -6.03
C LYS A 440 -15.41 7.75 -6.60
N VAL A 441 -16.32 7.15 -5.84
CA VAL A 441 -17.73 6.96 -6.25
C VAL A 441 -18.48 8.27 -6.22
N CYS A 442 -18.25 9.12 -5.21
CA CYS A 442 -19.03 10.35 -4.97
C CYS A 442 -18.31 11.63 -5.42
N GLY A 443 -17.04 11.56 -5.85
CA GLY A 443 -16.19 12.71 -6.18
C GLY A 443 -15.62 13.40 -4.93
N CYS A 444 -16.49 13.92 -4.07
CA CYS A 444 -16.12 14.57 -2.81
C CYS A 444 -17.24 14.41 -1.76
N PHE A 445 -16.93 14.75 -0.52
CA PHE A 445 -17.94 15.08 0.48
C PHE A 445 -18.43 16.51 0.22
N ARG A 446 -19.72 16.74 0.25
CA ARG A 446 -20.26 18.07 -0.08
C ARG A 446 -20.19 19.07 1.07
N THR A 447 -20.25 18.59 2.31
CA THR A 447 -20.23 19.40 3.53
C THR A 447 -19.35 18.76 4.61
N ASP A 448 -18.85 19.58 5.54
CA ASP A 448 -18.12 19.11 6.73
C ASP A 448 -18.97 18.16 7.55
N GLU A 449 -20.24 18.55 7.85
CA GLU A 449 -21.19 17.71 8.57
C GLU A 449 -21.36 16.32 7.92
N GLY A 450 -21.47 16.28 6.60
CA GLY A 450 -21.59 15.01 5.86
C GLY A 450 -20.34 14.14 5.94
N ALA A 451 -19.16 14.75 5.95
CA ALA A 451 -17.89 14.05 6.12
C ALA A 451 -17.72 13.52 7.55
N ASP A 452 -18.08 14.31 8.56
CA ASP A 452 -18.03 13.92 9.97
C ASP A 452 -19.01 12.76 10.27
N ILE A 453 -20.25 12.85 9.82
CA ILE A 453 -21.24 11.77 9.97
C ILE A 453 -20.75 10.50 9.25
N PHE A 454 -20.14 10.64 8.06
CA PHE A 454 -19.58 9.49 7.37
C PHE A 454 -18.47 8.83 8.20
N ALA A 455 -17.53 9.59 8.72
CA ALA A 455 -16.42 9.09 9.56
C ALA A 455 -16.96 8.38 10.83
N GLN A 456 -17.96 8.98 11.48
CA GLN A 456 -18.63 8.44 12.66
C GLN A 456 -19.32 7.10 12.38
N ILE A 457 -20.20 7.03 11.38
CA ILE A 457 -20.91 5.79 11.04
C ILE A 457 -19.93 4.74 10.53
N HIS A 458 -18.92 5.15 9.75
CA HIS A 458 -17.87 4.24 9.28
C HIS A 458 -17.12 3.59 10.45
N SER A 459 -16.80 4.36 11.49
CA SER A 459 -16.16 3.85 12.70
C SER A 459 -16.98 2.76 13.37
N ILE A 460 -18.27 2.98 13.52
CA ILE A 460 -19.20 2.04 14.14
C ILE A 460 -19.35 0.77 13.29
N VAL A 461 -19.57 0.95 11.99
CA VAL A 461 -19.72 -0.19 11.06
C VAL A 461 -18.50 -1.07 11.00
N GLU A 462 -17.30 -0.47 10.90
CA GLU A 462 -16.07 -1.26 10.85
C GLU A 462 -15.74 -1.91 12.21
N THR A 463 -16.07 -1.25 13.32
CA THR A 463 -15.97 -1.84 14.66
C THR A 463 -16.93 -3.02 14.79
N ALA A 464 -18.18 -2.88 14.37
CA ALA A 464 -19.17 -3.96 14.41
C ALA A 464 -18.71 -5.18 13.60
N LYS A 465 -18.16 -4.96 12.39
CA LYS A 465 -17.62 -6.03 11.54
C LYS A 465 -16.46 -6.77 12.19
N LYS A 466 -15.53 -6.04 12.83
CA LYS A 466 -14.40 -6.66 13.55
C LYS A 466 -14.85 -7.56 14.69
N ASN A 467 -16.02 -7.28 15.27
CA ASN A 467 -16.61 -8.06 16.38
C ASN A 467 -17.66 -9.09 15.93
N GLY A 468 -17.73 -9.39 14.63
CA GLY A 468 -18.64 -10.40 14.10
C GLY A 468 -20.14 -9.97 14.06
N ASN A 469 -20.43 -8.71 14.36
CA ASN A 469 -21.78 -8.15 14.41
C ASN A 469 -22.26 -7.59 13.07
N SER A 470 -21.69 -8.02 11.96
CA SER A 470 -21.97 -7.47 10.62
C SER A 470 -23.10 -8.20 9.88
N LYS A 471 -24.07 -8.77 10.61
CA LYS A 471 -25.28 -9.37 10.01
C LYS A 471 -26.42 -8.36 9.95
#